data_896f9daa691a65cec1713eb56d4cb715
#
_entry.id   896f9daa691a65cec1713eb56d4cb715
#
_cell.length_a   1.000
_cell.length_b   1.000
_cell.length_c   1.000
_cell.angle_alpha   90.00
_cell.angle_beta   90.00
_cell.angle_gamma   90.00
#
_symmetry.space_group_name_H-M   'P 1'
#
loop_
_entity.id
_entity.type
_entity.pdbx_description
1 polymer ?
#
loop_
_entity_poly.entity_id
_entity_poly.type
_entity_poly.pdbx_seq_one_letter_code
_entity_poly.pdbx_strand_id
1 'polypeptide(L)'
;MKLIIFAGGSGTRLWPLSRKALPKQFIKMFNGKSTIELAVNRVKNFGYENISIGTLQEYVPLTKKYLPKIPPKNIVGEPALRNLAPAVGYNLVKLRSTGYRGPVAILWADHLIKDEKVFMDTLKEAEKMAIENPDKIIFVGKKARFANNNVGWINFGKKISKN
;
A
#
# COMPACT_ATOMS: atom_id res chain seq x y z
N MET A 1 12.15 -7.50 -2.64
CA MET A 1 10.64 -7.49 -2.79
C MET A 1 10.19 -6.28 -3.57
N LYS A 2 9.10 -6.36 -4.31
CA LYS A 2 8.38 -5.19 -4.85
C LYS A 2 7.26 -4.78 -3.89
N LEU A 3 6.94 -3.48 -3.88
CA LEU A 3 5.91 -2.91 -3.02
C LEU A 3 4.85 -2.23 -3.89
N ILE A 4 3.58 -2.47 -3.61
CA ILE A 4 2.47 -1.76 -4.24
C ILE A 4 1.72 -0.99 -3.16
N ILE A 5 1.72 0.34 -3.26
CA ILE A 5 0.98 1.22 -2.35
C ILE A 5 -0.32 1.62 -3.03
N PHE A 6 -1.45 1.24 -2.45
CA PHE A 6 -2.77 1.59 -2.97
C PHE A 6 -3.23 2.96 -2.49
N ALA A 7 -3.58 3.82 -3.45
CA ALA A 7 -3.99 5.21 -3.25
C ALA A 7 -5.19 5.60 -4.14
N GLY A 8 -6.11 4.66 -4.42
CA GLY A 8 -7.22 4.85 -5.36
C GLY A 8 -8.54 5.30 -4.73
N GLY A 9 -8.64 5.44 -3.41
CA GLY A 9 -9.89 5.77 -2.74
C GLY A 9 -10.36 7.22 -2.99
N SER A 10 -11.66 7.42 -3.23
CA SER A 10 -12.27 8.76 -3.43
C SER A 10 -12.32 9.63 -2.18
N GLY A 11 -12.20 9.01 -0.98
CA GLY A 11 -12.18 9.75 0.29
C GLY A 11 -13.50 10.38 0.71
N THR A 12 -14.64 9.98 0.17
CA THR A 12 -15.96 10.59 0.41
C THR A 12 -16.34 10.75 1.89
N ARG A 13 -15.88 9.85 2.75
CA ARG A 13 -16.10 9.90 4.20
C ARG A 13 -15.42 11.08 4.90
N LEU A 14 -14.47 11.73 4.26
CA LEU A 14 -13.75 12.91 4.79
C LEU A 14 -14.24 14.23 4.16
N TRP A 15 -15.38 14.22 3.45
CA TRP A 15 -15.97 15.47 3.01
C TRP A 15 -16.25 16.40 4.21
N PRO A 16 -16.01 17.72 4.15
CA PRO A 16 -15.58 18.52 2.99
C PRO A 16 -14.05 18.63 2.79
N LEU A 17 -13.24 17.98 3.63
CA LEU A 17 -11.77 18.00 3.50
C LEU A 17 -11.31 17.34 2.21
N SER A 18 -11.86 16.16 1.88
CA SER A 18 -11.58 15.50 0.60
C SER A 18 -12.62 15.87 -0.44
N ARG A 19 -12.17 16.07 -1.65
CA ARG A 19 -13.01 16.39 -2.82
C ARG A 19 -12.49 15.61 -4.02
N LYS A 20 -13.30 15.48 -5.09
CA LYS A 20 -12.90 14.79 -6.33
C LYS A 20 -11.58 15.33 -6.89
N ALA A 21 -11.40 16.66 -6.88
CA ALA A 21 -10.17 17.29 -7.35
C ALA A 21 -8.98 17.11 -6.38
N LEU A 22 -9.22 16.81 -5.11
CA LEU A 22 -8.19 16.60 -4.09
C LEU A 22 -8.61 15.46 -3.15
N PRO A 23 -8.41 14.19 -3.56
CA PRO A 23 -8.69 13.03 -2.74
C PRO A 23 -7.87 12.99 -1.45
N LYS A 24 -8.37 12.27 -0.43
CA LYS A 24 -7.82 12.23 0.93
C LYS A 24 -6.30 11.98 1.00
N GLN A 25 -5.79 11.11 0.14
CA GLN A 25 -4.38 10.70 0.13
C GLN A 25 -3.42 11.81 -0.29
N PHE A 26 -3.92 12.89 -0.92
CA PHE A 26 -3.14 14.05 -1.35
C PHE A 26 -3.29 15.27 -0.43
N ILE A 27 -4.17 15.22 0.57
CA ILE A 27 -4.36 16.31 1.53
C ILE A 27 -3.16 16.37 2.47
N LYS A 28 -2.54 17.53 2.57
CA LYS A 28 -1.38 17.76 3.44
C LYS A 28 -1.81 18.01 4.89
N MET A 29 -2.04 16.93 5.65
CA MET A 29 -2.52 17.00 7.05
C MET A 29 -1.42 16.82 8.10
N PHE A 30 -0.25 16.28 7.72
CA PHE A 30 0.80 15.89 8.66
C PHE A 30 2.07 16.69 8.39
N ASN A 31 2.27 17.79 9.10
CA ASN A 31 3.44 18.66 8.95
C ASN A 31 3.74 19.02 7.47
N GLY A 32 2.69 19.41 6.74
CA GLY A 32 2.79 19.77 5.33
C GLY A 32 2.94 18.59 4.36
N LYS A 33 2.88 17.34 4.83
CA LYS A 33 2.93 16.14 4.01
C LYS A 33 1.57 15.47 3.90
N SER A 34 1.31 14.87 2.78
CA SER A 34 0.15 14.02 2.52
C SER A 34 0.42 12.57 2.96
N THR A 35 -0.65 11.79 3.14
CA THR A 35 -0.51 10.38 3.56
C THR A 35 0.22 9.53 2.52
N ILE A 36 0.06 9.82 1.24
CA ILE A 36 0.77 9.11 0.17
C ILE A 36 2.28 9.41 0.20
N GLU A 37 2.68 10.67 0.46
CA GLU A 37 4.10 11.03 0.62
C GLU A 37 4.71 10.33 1.84
N LEU A 38 3.98 10.28 2.96
CA LEU A 38 4.41 9.55 4.16
C LEU A 38 4.55 8.06 3.91
N ALA A 39 3.59 7.44 3.21
CA ALA A 39 3.64 6.02 2.90
C ALA A 39 4.85 5.65 2.03
N VAL A 40 5.15 6.43 0.99
CA VAL A 40 6.32 6.24 0.13
C VAL A 40 7.61 6.50 0.89
N ASN A 41 7.68 7.60 1.67
CA ASN A 41 8.89 7.93 2.42
C ASN A 41 9.27 6.85 3.44
N ARG A 42 8.28 6.21 4.08
CA ARG A 42 8.46 5.11 5.03
C ARG A 42 9.19 3.92 4.42
N VAL A 43 8.94 3.62 3.16
CA VAL A 43 9.51 2.44 2.47
C VAL A 43 10.56 2.80 1.42
N LYS A 44 11.03 4.04 1.37
CA LYS A 44 12.01 4.51 0.38
C LYS A 44 13.31 3.71 0.36
N ASN A 45 13.70 3.10 1.48
CA ASN A 45 14.91 2.29 1.60
C ASN A 45 14.85 0.97 0.80
N PHE A 46 13.68 0.58 0.30
CA PHE A 46 13.56 -0.50 -0.69
C PHE A 46 13.94 -0.07 -2.12
N GLY A 47 14.21 1.24 -2.34
CA GLY A 47 14.46 1.83 -3.67
C GLY A 47 13.15 2.23 -4.37
N TYR A 48 13.13 3.45 -4.94
CA TYR A 48 11.94 3.96 -5.63
C TYR A 48 11.54 3.13 -6.85
N GLU A 49 12.49 2.46 -7.48
CA GLU A 49 12.30 1.52 -8.61
C GLU A 49 11.57 0.23 -8.20
N ASN A 50 11.52 -0.06 -6.89
CA ASN A 50 10.83 -1.21 -6.31
C ASN A 50 9.44 -0.85 -5.76
N ILE A 51 9.06 0.43 -5.79
CA ILE A 51 7.78 0.93 -5.31
C ILE A 51 6.88 1.24 -6.49
N SER A 52 5.68 0.67 -6.48
CA SER A 52 4.59 0.98 -7.41
C SER A 52 3.42 1.62 -6.68
N ILE A 53 2.68 2.47 -7.35
CA ILE A 53 1.49 3.13 -6.83
C ILE A 53 0.28 2.69 -7.66
N GLY A 54 -0.68 2.00 -7.01
CA GLY A 54 -2.00 1.72 -7.59
C GLY A 54 -2.96 2.86 -7.28
N THR A 55 -3.50 3.51 -8.30
CA THR A 55 -4.42 4.63 -8.15
C THR A 55 -5.45 4.64 -9.29
N LEU A 56 -6.50 5.45 -9.22
CA LEU A 56 -7.40 5.63 -10.35
C LEU A 56 -6.69 6.38 -11.48
N GLN A 57 -7.06 6.06 -12.74
CA GLN A 57 -6.48 6.68 -13.93
C GLN A 57 -6.55 8.21 -13.89
N GLU A 58 -7.65 8.77 -13.38
CA GLU A 58 -7.84 10.22 -13.23
C GLU A 58 -6.86 10.87 -12.25
N TYR A 59 -6.30 10.11 -11.30
CA TYR A 59 -5.34 10.60 -10.30
C TYR A 59 -3.88 10.37 -10.67
N VAL A 60 -3.59 9.73 -11.80
CA VAL A 60 -2.20 9.51 -12.24
C VAL A 60 -1.41 10.81 -12.37
N PRO A 61 -1.93 11.90 -12.99
CA PRO A 61 -1.19 13.16 -13.07
C PRO A 61 -0.89 13.77 -11.70
N LEU A 62 -1.87 13.71 -10.79
CA LEU A 62 -1.71 14.21 -9.42
C LEU A 62 -0.68 13.37 -8.64
N THR A 63 -0.73 12.05 -8.79
CA THR A 63 0.24 11.13 -8.16
C THR A 63 1.66 11.42 -8.62
N LYS A 64 1.89 11.64 -9.91
CA LYS A 64 3.21 12.04 -10.45
C LYS A 64 3.72 13.34 -9.85
N LYS A 65 2.83 14.33 -9.68
CA LYS A 65 3.16 15.62 -9.07
C LYS A 65 3.59 15.48 -7.61
N TYR A 66 2.92 14.63 -6.82
CA TYR A 66 3.22 14.43 -5.40
C TYR A 66 4.40 13.49 -5.18
N LEU A 67 4.67 12.59 -6.11
CA LEU A 67 5.70 11.55 -5.98
C LEU A 67 6.70 11.58 -7.16
N PRO A 68 7.44 12.70 -7.35
CA PRO A 68 8.33 12.88 -8.50
C PRO A 68 9.51 11.89 -8.54
N LYS A 69 9.82 11.23 -7.41
CA LYS A 69 10.88 10.22 -7.32
C LYS A 69 10.44 8.82 -7.74
N ILE A 70 9.13 8.57 -7.80
CA ILE A 70 8.60 7.29 -8.28
C ILE A 70 8.67 7.27 -9.80
N PRO A 71 9.29 6.25 -10.43
CA PRO A 71 9.32 6.13 -11.88
C PRO A 71 7.91 6.19 -12.47
N PRO A 72 7.65 6.98 -13.53
CA PRO A 72 6.31 7.10 -14.12
C PRO A 72 5.66 5.77 -14.51
N LYS A 73 6.46 4.79 -14.95
CA LYS A 73 6.01 3.42 -15.28
C LYS A 73 5.50 2.62 -14.08
N ASN A 74 5.89 3.02 -12.87
CA ASN A 74 5.46 2.40 -11.62
C ASN A 74 4.18 3.03 -11.05
N ILE A 75 3.61 4.04 -11.69
CA ILE A 75 2.32 4.61 -11.32
C ILE A 75 1.26 3.98 -12.22
N VAL A 76 0.48 3.07 -11.65
CA VAL A 76 -0.50 2.24 -12.35
C VAL A 76 -1.89 2.84 -12.17
N GLY A 77 -2.47 3.35 -13.27
CA GLY A 77 -3.83 3.88 -13.29
C GLY A 77 -4.85 2.77 -13.50
N GLU A 78 -5.74 2.58 -12.54
CA GLU A 78 -6.89 1.69 -12.66
C GLU A 78 -7.98 2.36 -13.51
N PRO A 79 -8.54 1.68 -14.51
CA PRO A 79 -9.49 2.31 -15.43
C PRO A 79 -10.83 2.64 -14.77
N ALA A 80 -11.21 1.94 -13.71
CA ALA A 80 -12.44 2.17 -12.96
C ALA A 80 -12.30 1.68 -11.51
N LEU A 81 -13.09 2.28 -10.61
CA LEU A 81 -13.20 1.85 -9.22
C LEU A 81 -13.99 0.54 -9.14
N ARG A 82 -13.34 -0.57 -8.81
CA ARG A 82 -13.91 -1.92 -8.74
C ARG A 82 -13.65 -2.64 -7.43
N ASN A 83 -13.46 -1.90 -6.34
CA ASN A 83 -13.07 -2.41 -5.04
C ASN A 83 -11.67 -3.04 -4.99
N LEU A 84 -11.32 -3.64 -3.85
CA LEU A 84 -9.97 -4.02 -3.52
C LEU A 84 -9.43 -5.18 -4.36
N ALA A 85 -10.17 -6.29 -4.46
CA ALA A 85 -9.66 -7.50 -5.09
C ALA A 85 -9.33 -7.30 -6.59
N PRO A 86 -10.19 -6.69 -7.41
CA PRO A 86 -9.84 -6.32 -8.78
C PRO A 86 -8.67 -5.35 -8.89
N ALA A 87 -8.57 -4.34 -7.98
CA ALA A 87 -7.45 -3.39 -7.96
C ALA A 87 -6.13 -4.11 -7.71
N VAL A 88 -6.08 -4.99 -6.71
CA VAL A 88 -4.90 -5.82 -6.41
C VAL A 88 -4.56 -6.70 -7.60
N GLY A 89 -5.52 -7.44 -8.14
CA GLY A 89 -5.32 -8.33 -9.29
C GLY A 89 -4.76 -7.58 -10.50
N TYR A 90 -5.34 -6.41 -10.84
CA TYR A 90 -4.88 -5.58 -11.94
C TYR A 90 -3.43 -5.12 -11.79
N ASN A 91 -3.06 -4.62 -10.59
CA ASN A 91 -1.70 -4.18 -10.31
C ASN A 91 -0.70 -5.36 -10.32
N LEU A 92 -1.09 -6.52 -9.79
CA LEU A 92 -0.25 -7.73 -9.81
C LEU A 92 -0.02 -8.24 -11.25
N VAL A 93 -1.05 -8.26 -12.10
CA VAL A 93 -0.92 -8.63 -13.52
C VAL A 93 0.02 -7.67 -14.24
N LYS A 94 -0.13 -6.35 -14.04
CA LYS A 94 0.80 -5.35 -14.59
C LYS A 94 2.24 -5.56 -14.11
N LEU A 95 2.45 -5.84 -12.84
CA LEU A 95 3.78 -6.13 -12.31
C LEU A 95 4.33 -7.44 -12.91
N ARG A 96 3.51 -8.47 -13.00
CA ARG A 96 3.88 -9.77 -13.57
C ARG A 96 4.31 -9.66 -15.04
N SER A 97 3.66 -8.80 -15.82
CA SER A 97 4.01 -8.56 -17.23
C SER A 97 5.41 -7.94 -17.42
N THR A 98 6.02 -7.35 -16.37
CA THR A 98 7.42 -6.88 -16.41
C THR A 98 8.45 -8.00 -16.24
N GLY A 99 8.02 -9.25 -16.07
CA GLY A 99 8.91 -10.39 -15.80
C GLY A 99 9.17 -10.64 -14.30
N TYR A 100 8.70 -9.77 -13.41
CA TYR A 100 8.94 -9.96 -11.97
C TYR A 100 8.19 -11.19 -11.42
N ARG A 101 8.89 -11.99 -10.59
CA ARG A 101 8.39 -13.27 -10.04
C ARG A 101 8.57 -13.41 -8.51
N GLY A 102 9.16 -12.42 -7.86
CA GLY A 102 9.41 -12.44 -6.42
C GLY A 102 8.22 -12.01 -5.56
N PRO A 103 8.40 -11.92 -4.24
CA PRO A 103 7.40 -11.45 -3.29
C PRO A 103 6.94 -10.02 -3.55
N VAL A 104 5.65 -9.77 -3.32
CA VAL A 104 5.04 -8.45 -3.44
C VAL A 104 4.36 -8.08 -2.14
N ALA A 105 4.74 -6.96 -1.53
CA ALA A 105 4.01 -6.40 -0.40
C ALA A 105 2.93 -5.42 -0.87
N ILE A 106 1.74 -5.57 -0.32
CA ILE A 106 0.59 -4.70 -0.57
C ILE A 106 0.41 -3.79 0.63
N LEU A 107 0.48 -2.48 0.40
CA LEU A 107 0.43 -1.44 1.41
C LEU A 107 -0.67 -0.42 1.09
N TRP A 108 -1.10 0.31 2.12
CA TRP A 108 -2.14 1.32 2.02
C TRP A 108 -1.58 2.71 2.28
N ALA A 109 -1.96 3.69 1.46
CA ALA A 109 -1.49 5.06 1.57
C ALA A 109 -2.02 5.79 2.82
N ASP A 110 -3.11 5.32 3.42
CA ASP A 110 -3.80 5.98 4.54
C ASP A 110 -3.46 5.43 5.93
N HIS A 111 -2.51 4.52 6.03
CA HIS A 111 -2.04 4.01 7.31
C HIS A 111 -0.99 4.95 7.94
N LEU A 112 -1.27 5.44 9.14
CA LEU A 112 -0.31 6.15 9.96
C LEU A 112 0.47 5.15 10.82
N ILE A 113 1.77 5.00 10.55
CA ILE A 113 2.69 4.13 11.28
C ILE A 113 3.61 5.01 12.13
N LYS A 114 3.57 4.84 13.45
CA LYS A 114 4.40 5.62 14.38
C LYS A 114 5.83 5.07 14.47
N ASP A 115 5.98 3.75 14.55
CA ASP A 115 7.27 3.08 14.63
C ASP A 115 7.65 2.54 13.24
N GLU A 116 8.33 3.38 12.47
CA GLU A 116 8.75 3.05 11.11
C GLU A 116 9.84 1.96 11.11
N LYS A 117 10.68 1.90 12.16
CA LYS A 117 11.73 0.87 12.27
C LYS A 117 11.11 -0.51 12.43
N VAL A 118 10.23 -0.68 13.42
CA VAL A 118 9.51 -1.95 13.63
C VAL A 118 8.73 -2.36 12.37
N PHE A 119 8.09 -1.41 11.71
CA PHE A 119 7.36 -1.69 10.46
C PHE A 119 8.30 -2.20 9.35
N MET A 120 9.46 -1.57 9.18
CA MET A 120 10.44 -1.99 8.17
C MET A 120 11.04 -3.37 8.47
N ASP A 121 11.34 -3.64 9.74
CA ASP A 121 11.86 -4.95 10.16
C ASP A 121 10.79 -6.04 9.97
N THR A 122 9.51 -5.74 10.28
CA THR A 122 8.38 -6.64 10.01
C THR A 122 8.22 -6.94 8.52
N LEU A 123 8.38 -5.93 7.63
CA LEU A 123 8.30 -6.15 6.19
C LEU A 123 9.43 -7.04 5.67
N LYS A 124 10.65 -6.90 6.19
CA LYS A 124 11.78 -7.75 5.83
C LYS A 124 11.55 -9.21 6.27
N GLU A 125 11.04 -9.40 7.49
CA GLU A 125 10.70 -10.74 7.97
C GLU A 125 9.58 -11.36 7.14
N ALA A 126 8.54 -10.58 6.81
CA ALA A 126 7.47 -11.04 5.93
C ALA A 126 7.98 -11.41 4.51
N GLU A 127 8.96 -10.66 3.97
CA GLU A 127 9.63 -11.00 2.71
C GLU A 127 10.32 -12.37 2.80
N LYS A 128 11.10 -12.60 3.87
CA LYS A 128 11.78 -13.88 4.11
C LYS A 128 10.77 -15.02 4.18
N MET A 129 9.72 -14.86 4.99
CA MET A 129 8.66 -15.87 5.11
C MET A 129 7.97 -16.16 3.77
N ALA A 130 7.74 -15.13 2.94
CA ALA A 130 7.13 -15.30 1.62
C ALA A 130 8.04 -16.03 0.61
N ILE A 131 9.35 -15.87 0.73
CA ILE A 131 10.33 -16.62 -0.07
C ILE A 131 10.36 -18.09 0.35
N GLU A 132 10.35 -18.35 1.65
CA GLU A 132 10.36 -19.72 2.21
C GLU A 132 9.04 -20.45 1.99
N ASN A 133 7.93 -19.74 1.79
CA ASN A 133 6.59 -20.30 1.63
C ASN A 133 5.87 -19.67 0.42
N PRO A 134 6.29 -19.99 -0.81
CA PRO A 134 5.80 -19.33 -2.03
C PRO A 134 4.34 -19.63 -2.38
N ASP A 135 3.76 -20.63 -1.75
CA ASP A 135 2.35 -21.04 -1.86
C ASP A 135 1.41 -20.33 -0.88
N LYS A 136 1.96 -19.47 0.01
CA LYS A 136 1.19 -18.81 1.07
C LYS A 136 1.09 -17.31 0.88
N ILE A 137 0.01 -16.75 1.44
CA ILE A 137 -0.16 -15.30 1.63
C ILE A 137 0.24 -14.97 3.07
N ILE A 138 1.21 -14.07 3.22
CA ILE A 138 1.67 -13.61 4.52
C ILE A 138 0.89 -12.35 4.92
N PHE A 139 0.19 -12.41 6.04
CA PHE A 139 -0.53 -11.26 6.59
C PHE A 139 0.27 -10.62 7.71
N VAL A 140 0.48 -9.31 7.62
CA VAL A 140 1.02 -8.51 8.71
C VAL A 140 -0.15 -7.96 9.53
N GLY A 141 -0.40 -8.58 10.66
CA GLY A 141 -1.49 -8.21 11.57
C GLY A 141 -1.03 -7.26 12.67
N LYS A 142 -1.96 -6.44 13.18
CA LYS A 142 -1.76 -5.62 14.37
C LYS A 142 -2.72 -6.08 15.47
N LYS A 143 -2.22 -6.17 16.71
CA LYS A 143 -3.09 -6.46 17.86
C LYS A 143 -4.18 -5.39 17.99
N ALA A 144 -5.41 -5.84 18.08
CA ALA A 144 -6.56 -4.96 18.27
C ALA A 144 -6.48 -4.24 19.62
N ARG A 145 -6.81 -2.95 19.65
CA ARG A 145 -6.89 -2.15 20.88
C ARG A 145 -8.29 -2.13 21.46
N PHE A 146 -9.30 -2.26 20.62
CA PHE A 146 -10.73 -2.29 20.97
C PHE A 146 -11.50 -2.95 19.84
N ALA A 147 -12.74 -3.36 20.09
CA ALA A 147 -13.64 -3.88 19.06
C ALA A 147 -13.97 -2.76 18.06
N ASN A 148 -13.75 -3.03 16.77
CA ASN A 148 -14.00 -2.07 15.69
C ASN A 148 -14.56 -2.77 14.47
N ASN A 149 -15.78 -2.41 14.08
CA ASN A 149 -16.50 -3.00 12.95
C ASN A 149 -16.00 -2.49 11.57
N ASN A 150 -15.12 -1.47 11.56
CA ASN A 150 -14.60 -0.86 10.32
C ASN A 150 -13.26 -1.43 9.87
N VAL A 151 -12.77 -2.49 10.51
CA VAL A 151 -11.50 -3.15 10.16
C VAL A 151 -11.73 -4.64 9.90
N GLY A 152 -10.86 -5.23 9.10
CA GLY A 152 -10.82 -6.68 8.92
C GLY A 152 -10.21 -7.35 10.16
N TRP A 153 -10.79 -8.46 10.59
CA TRP A 153 -10.31 -9.26 11.70
C TRP A 153 -9.69 -10.54 11.18
N ILE A 154 -8.57 -10.94 11.78
CA ILE A 154 -7.93 -12.24 11.51
C ILE A 154 -8.18 -13.12 12.71
N ASN A 155 -8.89 -14.24 12.51
CA ASN A 155 -9.01 -15.29 13.51
C ASN A 155 -7.79 -16.21 13.37
N PHE A 156 -6.98 -16.30 14.43
CA PHE A 156 -5.79 -17.12 14.40
C PHE A 156 -6.14 -18.61 14.42
N GLY A 157 -5.55 -19.34 13.50
CA GLY A 157 -5.54 -20.79 13.54
C GLY A 157 -4.50 -21.34 14.53
N LYS A 158 -4.08 -22.58 14.28
CA LYS A 158 -3.07 -23.24 15.09
C LYS A 158 -1.70 -22.54 14.95
N LYS A 159 -1.04 -22.25 16.07
CA LYS A 159 0.31 -21.68 16.06
C LYS A 159 1.30 -22.71 15.48
N ILE A 160 2.06 -22.34 14.46
CA ILE A 160 3.00 -23.22 13.75
C ILE A 160 4.48 -22.97 14.10
N SER A 161 4.78 -21.83 14.76
CA SER A 161 6.14 -21.56 15.25
C SER A 161 6.12 -20.86 16.59
N LYS A 162 7.24 -20.86 17.30
CA LYS A 162 7.39 -20.22 18.63
C LYS A 162 7.74 -18.73 18.56
N ASN A 163 8.02 -18.19 17.40
CA ASN A 163 8.39 -16.79 17.19
C ASN A 163 7.22 -15.94 16.68
#